data_3b88070a1f258ff5e90d56d4006c0e7b
#
_entry.id   3b88070a1f258ff5e90d56d4006c0e7b
#
_cell.length_a   1.000
_cell.length_b   1.000
_cell.length_c   1.000
_cell.angle_alpha   90.00
_cell.angle_beta   90.00
_cell.angle_gamma   90.00
#
_symmetry.space_group_name_H-M   'P 1'
#
loop_
_entity.id
_entity.type
_entity.pdbx_description
1 polymer ?
#
loop_
_entity_poly.entity_id
_entity_poly.type
_entity_poly.pdbx_seq_one_letter_code
_entity_poly.pdbx_strand_id
1 'polypeptide(L)'
;MLELEVDRERVLVDEARPVTIGRAPDCSVVVTNPTVSRQHLRISYDGGWVARDLGAVNGTYVAGVRQPSGAAIPLRAGLELVLGSPHDGL
;
A
#
# COMPACT_ATOMS: atom_id res chain seq x y z
N MET A 1 -10.31 -13.30 -2.00
CA MET A 1 -10.34 -11.86 -1.75
C MET A 1 -9.70 -11.57 -0.41
N LEU A 2 -8.83 -10.59 -0.36
CA LEU A 2 -8.11 -10.21 0.86
C LEU A 2 -8.56 -8.85 1.34
N GLU A 3 -8.79 -8.71 2.63
CA GLU A 3 -9.12 -7.42 3.24
C GLU A 3 -7.90 -6.89 3.96
N LEU A 4 -7.55 -5.64 3.67
CA LEU A 4 -6.42 -4.94 4.26
C LEU A 4 -6.87 -3.60 4.80
N GLU A 5 -6.07 -3.02 5.69
CA GLU A 5 -6.23 -1.65 6.12
C GLU A 5 -5.05 -0.85 5.58
N VAL A 6 -5.35 0.19 4.81
CA VAL A 6 -4.34 1.08 4.24
C VAL A 6 -4.73 2.50 4.62
N ASP A 7 -3.87 3.16 5.39
CA ASP A 7 -4.12 4.51 5.89
C ASP A 7 -5.49 4.63 6.55
N ARG A 8 -5.84 3.64 7.37
CA ARG A 8 -7.10 3.57 8.12
C ARG A 8 -8.33 3.33 7.25
N GLU A 9 -8.14 3.07 5.97
CA GLU A 9 -9.24 2.71 5.08
C GLU A 9 -9.18 1.23 4.77
N ARG A 10 -10.36 0.61 4.72
CA ARG A 10 -10.47 -0.80 4.37
C ARG A 10 -10.38 -0.94 2.86
N VAL A 11 -9.49 -1.83 2.42
CA VAL A 11 -9.28 -2.10 1.01
C VAL A 11 -9.48 -3.59 0.77
N LEU A 12 -10.33 -3.92 -0.19
CA LEU A 12 -10.55 -5.30 -0.62
C LEU A 12 -9.81 -5.52 -1.92
N VAL A 13 -9.00 -6.58 -1.97
CA VAL A 13 -8.22 -6.91 -3.16
C VAL A 13 -8.61 -8.28 -3.68
N ASP A 14 -8.67 -8.39 -4.99
CA ASP A 14 -9.08 -9.58 -5.72
C ASP A 14 -7.84 -10.21 -6.36
N GLU A 15 -7.74 -11.54 -6.31
CA GLU A 15 -6.62 -12.28 -6.89
C GLU A 15 -6.47 -12.03 -8.39
N ALA A 16 -7.57 -11.77 -9.09
CA ALA A 16 -7.58 -11.59 -10.53
C ALA A 16 -7.05 -10.24 -10.97
N ARG A 17 -6.96 -9.25 -10.06
CA ARG A 17 -6.62 -7.87 -10.44
C ARG A 17 -5.63 -7.25 -9.48
N PRO A 18 -4.45 -6.86 -9.97
CA PRO A 18 -3.54 -6.05 -9.17
C PRO A 18 -4.20 -4.72 -8.81
N VAL A 19 -3.88 -4.22 -7.62
CA VAL A 19 -4.40 -2.95 -7.12
C VAL A 19 -3.23 -1.99 -6.96
N THR A 20 -3.34 -0.80 -7.55
CA THR A 20 -2.37 0.26 -7.36
C THR A 20 -2.97 1.31 -6.44
N ILE A 21 -2.20 1.75 -5.46
CA ILE A 21 -2.63 2.73 -4.47
C ILE A 21 -1.70 3.93 -4.56
N GLY A 22 -2.27 5.13 -4.57
CA GLY A 22 -1.49 6.35 -4.63
C GLY A 22 -2.37 7.57 -4.80
N ARG A 23 -1.74 8.74 -5.00
CA ARG A 23 -2.46 10.00 -5.18
C ARG A 23 -2.97 10.21 -6.61
N ALA A 24 -2.42 9.50 -7.57
CA ALA A 24 -2.82 9.70 -8.96
C ALA A 24 -4.27 9.25 -9.18
N PRO A 25 -5.03 9.99 -9.99
CA PRO A 25 -6.44 9.64 -10.21
C PRO A 25 -6.64 8.33 -10.96
N ASP A 26 -5.60 7.81 -11.61
CA ASP A 26 -5.67 6.53 -12.30
C ASP A 26 -5.34 5.33 -11.40
N CYS A 27 -5.03 5.56 -10.13
CA CYS A 27 -4.83 4.47 -9.18
C CYS A 27 -6.15 3.76 -8.90
N SER A 28 -6.08 2.47 -8.62
CA SER A 28 -7.26 1.68 -8.22
C SER A 28 -7.85 2.21 -6.92
N VAL A 29 -6.98 2.60 -5.99
CA VAL A 29 -7.37 3.25 -4.73
C VAL A 29 -6.64 4.59 -4.68
N VAL A 30 -7.40 5.67 -4.64
CA VAL A 30 -6.82 7.02 -4.60
C VAL A 30 -6.77 7.50 -3.17
N VAL A 31 -5.56 7.84 -2.71
CA VAL A 31 -5.34 8.37 -1.37
C VAL A 31 -4.91 9.84 -1.50
N THR A 32 -5.59 10.72 -0.80
CA THR A 32 -5.37 12.16 -0.96
C THR A 32 -4.28 12.74 -0.06
N ASN A 33 -3.70 11.92 0.83
CA ASN A 33 -2.64 12.37 1.72
C ASN A 33 -1.43 12.86 0.92
N PRO A 34 -0.97 14.11 1.11
CA PRO A 34 0.14 14.66 0.31
C PRO A 34 1.47 13.96 0.51
N THR A 35 1.64 13.18 1.59
CA THR A 35 2.87 12.40 1.78
C THR A 35 2.88 11.10 0.98
N VAL A 36 1.76 10.74 0.38
CA VAL A 36 1.65 9.55 -0.45
C VAL A 36 2.07 9.90 -1.88
N SER A 37 2.90 9.06 -2.47
CA SER A 37 3.35 9.25 -3.85
C SER A 37 2.22 8.99 -4.84
N ARG A 38 2.36 9.53 -6.05
CA ARG A 38 1.33 9.36 -7.08
C ARG A 38 1.08 7.87 -7.38
N GLN A 39 2.15 7.09 -7.53
CA GLN A 39 2.08 5.64 -7.64
C GLN A 39 2.89 5.10 -6.47
N HIS A 40 2.22 4.66 -5.42
CA HIS A 40 2.89 4.38 -4.15
C HIS A 40 3.09 2.89 -3.90
N LEU A 41 2.05 2.10 -4.06
CA LEU A 41 2.03 0.70 -3.67
C LEU A 41 1.27 -0.11 -4.69
N ARG A 42 1.76 -1.32 -4.96
CA ARG A 42 1.05 -2.26 -5.81
C ARG A 42 0.82 -3.54 -5.04
N ILE A 43 -0.42 -4.00 -5.03
CA ILE A 43 -0.82 -5.24 -4.38
C ILE A 43 -1.20 -6.24 -5.46
N SER A 44 -0.66 -7.44 -5.37
CA SER A 44 -0.95 -8.49 -6.35
C SER A 44 -0.91 -9.86 -5.70
N TYR A 45 -1.45 -10.84 -6.42
CA TYR A 45 -1.42 -12.23 -6.02
C TYR A 45 -0.48 -12.97 -6.98
N ASP A 46 0.55 -13.60 -6.43
CA ASP A 46 1.55 -14.33 -7.20
C ASP A 46 1.96 -15.55 -6.38
N GLY A 47 1.08 -16.56 -6.32
CA GLY A 47 1.24 -17.69 -5.44
C GLY A 47 1.09 -17.36 -3.97
N GLY A 48 0.71 -16.14 -3.67
CA GLY A 48 0.48 -15.57 -2.36
C GLY A 48 0.24 -14.09 -2.51
N TRP A 49 -0.35 -13.46 -1.50
CA TRP A 49 -0.62 -12.03 -1.53
C TRP A 49 0.65 -11.27 -1.20
N VAL A 50 1.02 -10.32 -2.04
CA VAL A 50 2.19 -9.47 -1.83
C VAL A 50 1.89 -8.02 -2.18
N ALA A 51 2.57 -7.11 -1.51
CA ALA A 51 2.60 -5.70 -1.86
C ALA A 51 4.03 -5.30 -2.17
N ARG A 52 4.20 -4.32 -3.05
CA ARG A 52 5.51 -3.73 -3.34
C ARG A 52 5.41 -2.22 -3.36
N ASP A 53 6.33 -1.60 -2.64
CA ASP A 53 6.52 -0.16 -2.70
C ASP A 53 7.10 0.20 -4.06
N LEU A 54 6.52 1.17 -4.74
CA LEU A 54 6.89 1.53 -6.10
C LEU A 54 7.95 2.65 -6.16
N GLY A 55 8.78 2.76 -5.13
CA GLY A 55 9.78 3.80 -5.05
C GLY A 55 9.24 5.07 -4.42
N ALA A 56 8.31 4.94 -3.50
CA ALA A 56 7.69 6.08 -2.85
C ALA A 56 8.70 6.90 -2.04
N VAL A 57 8.60 8.22 -2.16
CA VAL A 57 9.54 9.13 -1.50
C VAL A 57 9.49 8.95 0.02
N ASN A 58 8.31 8.89 0.58
CA ASN A 58 8.13 8.79 2.04
C ASN A 58 7.96 7.36 2.54
N GLY A 59 7.96 6.38 1.64
CA GLY A 59 7.99 4.98 2.00
C GLY A 59 6.67 4.34 2.36
N THR A 60 6.73 3.05 2.61
CA THR A 60 5.61 2.21 3.04
C THR A 60 6.02 1.54 4.34
N TYR A 61 5.13 1.52 5.32
CA TYR A 61 5.44 1.03 6.67
C TYR A 61 4.49 -0.09 7.06
N VAL A 62 5.07 -1.10 7.69
CA VAL A 62 4.32 -2.20 8.33
C VAL A 62 4.76 -2.26 9.78
N ALA A 63 3.83 -2.12 10.71
CA ALA A 63 4.11 -2.11 12.14
C ALA A 63 5.21 -1.10 12.51
N GLY A 64 5.19 0.07 11.88
CA GLY A 64 6.14 1.13 12.14
C GLY A 64 7.50 0.95 11.48
N VAL A 65 7.70 -0.12 10.72
CA VAL A 65 8.98 -0.42 10.05
C VAL A 65 8.86 -0.12 8.57
N ARG A 66 9.77 0.71 8.07
CA ARG A 66 9.82 1.03 6.65
C ARG A 66 10.26 -0.19 5.84
N GLN A 67 9.51 -0.47 4.79
CA GLN A 67 9.79 -1.60 3.91
C GLN A 67 10.68 -1.14 2.75
N PRO A 68 11.65 -1.97 2.33
CA PRO A 68 12.50 -1.61 1.19
C PRO A 68 11.68 -1.47 -0.08
N SER A 69 12.03 -0.48 -0.90
CA SER A 69 11.39 -0.26 -2.18
C SER A 69 11.56 -1.49 -3.09
N GLY A 70 10.47 -1.92 -3.70
CA GLY A 70 10.49 -3.05 -4.63
C GLY A 70 10.49 -4.42 -3.97
N ALA A 71 10.75 -4.50 -2.66
CA ALA A 71 10.74 -5.79 -1.97
C ALA A 71 9.31 -6.28 -1.78
N ALA A 72 9.12 -7.59 -1.86
CA ALA A 72 7.82 -8.19 -1.65
C ALA A 72 7.46 -8.14 -0.17
N ILE A 73 6.32 -7.57 0.13
CA ILE A 73 5.76 -7.51 1.49
C ILE A 73 4.68 -8.59 1.57
N PRO A 74 4.90 -9.67 2.33
CA PRO A 74 3.85 -10.69 2.48
C PRO A 74 2.64 -10.11 3.17
N LEU A 75 1.46 -10.41 2.65
CA LEU A 75 0.22 -9.86 3.17
C LEU A 75 -0.62 -10.96 3.81
N ARG A 76 -1.41 -10.56 4.80
CA ARG A 76 -2.42 -11.41 5.43
C ARG A 76 -3.62 -10.56 5.74
N ALA A 77 -4.77 -11.20 5.93
CA ALA A 77 -6.01 -10.50 6.26
C ALA A 77 -5.82 -9.65 7.52
N GLY A 78 -6.31 -8.44 7.46
CA GLY A 78 -6.26 -7.52 8.59
C GLY A 78 -4.93 -6.77 8.76
N LEU A 79 -3.94 -7.03 7.91
CA LEU A 79 -2.67 -6.31 8.01
C LEU A 79 -2.89 -4.83 7.72
N GLU A 80 -2.27 -3.99 8.53
CA GLU A 80 -2.31 -2.55 8.34
C GLU A 80 -1.05 -2.07 7.63
N LEU A 81 -1.26 -1.32 6.57
CA LEU A 81 -0.18 -0.66 5.83
C LEU A 81 -0.33 0.85 5.99
N VAL A 82 0.78 1.52 6.25
CA VAL A 82 0.81 2.97 6.33
C VAL A 82 1.67 3.48 5.18
N LEU A 83 1.09 4.35 4.37
CA LEU A 83 1.77 4.94 3.23
C LEU A 83 2.21 6.36 3.56
N GLY A 84 3.42 6.70 3.13
CA GLY A 84 3.94 8.02 3.39
C GLY A 84 4.49 8.15 4.80
N SER A 85 4.54 9.37 5.32
CA SER A 85 5.09 9.60 6.65
C SER A 85 4.20 9.00 7.73
N PRO A 86 4.74 8.14 8.61
CA PRO A 86 3.95 7.61 9.73
C PRO A 86 3.62 8.67 10.77
N HIS A 87 4.23 9.83 10.67
CA HIS A 87 4.01 10.95 11.58
C HIS A 87 3.32 12.12 10.89
N ASP A 88 2.63 11.87 9.81
CA ASP A 88 1.98 12.95 9.10
C ASP A 88 0.99 13.63 10.03
N GLY A 89 0.89 14.92 9.93
CA GLY A 89 0.03 15.69 10.79
C GLY A 89 0.63 16.02 12.15
N LEU A 90 1.83 15.58 12.39
CA LEU A 90 2.51 15.91 13.65
C LEU A 90 3.51 17.02 13.46
#